data_8fc19f431241e68dbce0d2bd2d26b993
#
_entry.id   8fc19f431241e68dbce0d2bd2d26b993
#
_cell.length_a   1.000
_cell.length_b   1.000
_cell.length_c   1.000
_cell.angle_alpha   90.00
_cell.angle_beta   90.00
_cell.angle_gamma   90.00
#
_symmetry.space_group_name_H-M   'P 1'
#
loop_
_entity.id
_entity.type
_entity.pdbx_description
1 polymer ?
#
loop_
_entity_poly.entity_id
_entity_poly.type
_entity_poly.pdbx_seq_one_letter_code
_entity_poly.pdbx_strand_id
1 'polypeptide(L)'
;MIRHAGKWKAWALAVAATLSLAAAHGHASVVIGGTRVVYPEKDREVTVRLTNEGQKPALVQAWIDSGNPNALPDDTKAPFILTPPLFRIDPAQGQSLRVLYTKDALPQDKESLFWLNVLEVPPEVAPEEAQPNSLQLAFRTRIKLFFRPAALQDSAAEAPSKVTWKLARLDGGRYGVEAHNPTPYHVTFSRVALKTGDTVRTNSLGGMVAPGGTATFGIDGLTVLPAGPAEVDYTYLDDYGSGVPGKAVPQPAR
;
A
#
# COMPACT_ATOMS: atom_id res chain seq x y z
N MET A 1 24.19 0.44 -56.26
CA MET A 1 23.19 -0.39 -55.53
C MET A 1 23.25 -0.14 -54.01
N ILE A 2 23.02 1.07 -53.49
CA ILE A 2 23.04 1.31 -52.02
C ILE A 2 22.05 2.45 -51.72
N ARG A 3 20.73 2.23 -51.82
CA ARG A 3 19.74 3.25 -51.41
C ARG A 3 18.44 2.71 -50.80
N HIS A 4 18.31 1.41 -50.56
CA HIS A 4 17.05 0.84 -49.99
C HIS A 4 17.13 0.45 -48.52
N ALA A 5 18.31 0.33 -47.91
CA ALA A 5 18.46 -0.08 -46.49
C ALA A 5 17.97 0.96 -45.46
N GLY A 6 17.92 2.25 -45.83
CA GLY A 6 17.46 3.31 -44.92
C GLY A 6 15.94 3.35 -44.73
N LYS A 7 15.20 3.03 -45.78
CA LYS A 7 13.73 3.07 -45.71
C LYS A 7 13.14 1.95 -44.84
N TRP A 8 13.72 0.77 -44.87
CA TRP A 8 13.29 -0.37 -44.06
C TRP A 8 13.49 -0.13 -42.56
N LYS A 9 14.60 0.52 -42.18
CA LYS A 9 14.85 0.91 -40.77
C LYS A 9 13.86 1.96 -40.30
N ALA A 10 13.48 2.92 -41.13
CA ALA A 10 12.48 3.93 -40.79
C ALA A 10 11.08 3.31 -40.64
N TRP A 11 10.70 2.35 -41.47
CA TRP A 11 9.44 1.62 -41.36
C TRP A 11 9.40 0.72 -40.12
N ALA A 12 10.49 0.03 -39.78
CA ALA A 12 10.59 -0.78 -38.57
C ALA A 12 10.50 0.07 -37.29
N LEU A 13 11.10 1.26 -37.26
CA LEU A 13 10.97 2.22 -36.17
C LEU A 13 9.56 2.78 -36.05
N ALA A 14 8.88 3.08 -37.14
CA ALA A 14 7.49 3.55 -37.12
C ALA A 14 6.53 2.48 -36.63
N VAL A 15 6.70 1.22 -37.01
CA VAL A 15 5.89 0.08 -36.52
C VAL A 15 6.17 -0.20 -35.06
N ALA A 16 7.42 -0.12 -34.58
CA ALA A 16 7.75 -0.27 -33.16
C ALA A 16 7.17 0.87 -32.32
N ALA A 17 7.16 2.10 -32.81
CA ALA A 17 6.56 3.25 -32.15
C ALA A 17 5.02 3.14 -32.05
N THR A 18 4.35 2.63 -33.10
CA THR A 18 2.90 2.41 -33.05
C THR A 18 2.49 1.24 -32.15
N LEU A 19 3.29 0.17 -32.06
CA LEU A 19 3.03 -0.91 -31.10
C LEU A 19 3.21 -0.46 -29.65
N SER A 20 4.11 0.49 -29.37
CA SER A 20 4.32 1.03 -28.02
C SER A 20 3.17 1.90 -27.52
N LEU A 21 2.40 2.52 -28.42
CA LEU A 21 1.21 3.32 -28.05
C LEU A 21 -0.05 2.47 -27.78
N ALA A 22 -0.04 1.19 -28.16
CA ALA A 22 -1.17 0.28 -28.01
C ALA A 22 -1.17 -0.49 -26.67
N ALA A 23 -0.27 -0.18 -25.73
CA ALA A 23 -0.29 -0.74 -24.37
C ALA A 23 -1.52 -0.20 -23.62
N ALA A 24 -2.66 -0.85 -23.78
CA ALA A 24 -3.84 -0.59 -22.99
C ALA A 24 -3.52 -0.90 -21.53
N HIS A 25 -3.40 0.13 -20.69
CA HIS A 25 -3.23 -0.01 -19.26
C HIS A 25 -4.54 -0.53 -18.68
N GLY A 26 -4.56 -1.79 -18.24
CA GLY A 26 -5.65 -2.33 -17.44
C GLY A 26 -5.62 -1.67 -16.06
N HIS A 27 -6.48 -0.70 -15.83
CA HIS A 27 -6.70 -0.10 -14.52
C HIS A 27 -7.95 -0.69 -13.88
N ALA A 28 -7.93 -0.94 -12.55
CA ALA A 28 -9.15 -1.08 -11.77
C ALA A 28 -9.99 0.18 -12.02
N SER A 29 -11.28 0.01 -12.32
CA SER A 29 -12.13 1.16 -12.62
C SER A 29 -12.57 1.88 -11.35
N VAL A 30 -12.64 1.17 -10.21
CA VAL A 30 -13.01 1.74 -8.92
C VAL A 30 -11.78 2.18 -8.13
N VAL A 31 -11.67 3.47 -7.90
CA VAL A 31 -10.59 4.12 -7.17
C VAL A 31 -11.03 4.46 -5.75
N ILE A 32 -10.16 4.15 -4.77
CA ILE A 32 -10.36 4.51 -3.37
C ILE A 32 -9.68 5.85 -3.10
N GLY A 33 -10.37 6.80 -2.47
CA GLY A 33 -9.89 8.16 -2.19
C GLY A 33 -8.76 8.24 -1.14
N GLY A 34 -7.99 7.16 -0.93
CA GLY A 34 -6.85 7.12 -0.02
C GLY A 34 -6.16 5.76 -0.02
N THR A 35 -4.91 5.72 0.47
CA THR A 35 -4.12 4.47 0.58
C THR A 35 -4.27 3.79 1.94
N ARG A 36 -4.96 4.45 2.89
CA ARG A 36 -5.24 3.97 4.25
C ARG A 36 -6.45 4.67 4.83
N VAL A 37 -7.00 4.11 5.88
CA VAL A 37 -8.07 4.70 6.69
C VAL A 37 -7.56 4.80 8.12
N VAL A 38 -7.67 5.96 8.74
CA VAL A 38 -7.49 6.14 10.18
C VAL A 38 -8.88 6.30 10.80
N TYR A 39 -9.21 5.47 11.78
CA TYR A 39 -10.45 5.52 12.54
C TYR A 39 -10.15 5.99 13.97
N PRO A 40 -10.32 7.27 14.31
CA PRO A 40 -10.23 7.74 15.69
C PRO A 40 -11.40 7.19 16.50
N GLU A 41 -11.14 6.61 17.68
CA GLU A 41 -12.18 6.02 18.53
C GLU A 41 -13.28 7.01 18.93
N LYS A 42 -12.92 8.30 19.05
CA LYS A 42 -13.87 9.38 19.39
C LYS A 42 -14.89 9.65 18.30
N ASP A 43 -14.60 9.27 17.06
CA ASP A 43 -15.46 9.52 15.93
C ASP A 43 -16.57 8.47 15.87
N ARG A 44 -17.77 8.89 15.49
CA ARG A 44 -18.92 7.98 15.36
C ARG A 44 -18.80 7.08 14.14
N GLU A 45 -18.18 7.61 13.08
CA GLU A 45 -17.95 6.94 11.81
C GLU A 45 -16.83 7.63 11.05
N VAL A 46 -16.25 6.90 10.10
CA VAL A 46 -15.32 7.42 9.11
C VAL A 46 -15.86 7.09 7.72
N THR A 47 -15.76 8.05 6.80
CA THR A 47 -16.22 7.90 5.43
C THR A 47 -15.05 7.65 4.49
N VAL A 48 -15.14 6.58 3.70
CA VAL A 48 -14.23 6.28 2.60
C VAL A 48 -14.94 6.56 1.29
N ARG A 49 -14.37 7.42 0.45
CA ARG A 49 -14.92 7.74 -0.86
C ARG A 49 -14.36 6.79 -1.91
N LEU A 50 -15.26 6.27 -2.74
CA LEU A 50 -14.97 5.45 -3.90
C LEU A 50 -15.46 6.18 -5.14
N THR A 51 -14.74 6.08 -6.26
CA THR A 51 -15.13 6.69 -7.54
C THR A 51 -14.90 5.68 -8.65
N ASN A 52 -15.87 5.50 -9.54
CA ASN A 52 -15.69 4.71 -10.75
C ASN A 52 -15.15 5.61 -11.86
N GLU A 53 -13.87 5.50 -12.15
CA GLU A 53 -13.19 6.22 -13.24
C GLU A 53 -13.24 5.46 -14.58
N GLY A 54 -13.87 4.27 -14.58
CA GLY A 54 -14.06 3.46 -15.78
C GLY A 54 -15.23 3.92 -16.64
N GLN A 55 -15.41 3.22 -17.75
CA GLN A 55 -16.48 3.50 -18.72
C GLN A 55 -17.71 2.57 -18.56
N LYS A 56 -17.62 1.57 -17.70
CA LYS A 56 -18.70 0.60 -17.43
C LYS A 56 -19.10 0.66 -15.96
N PRO A 57 -20.34 0.32 -15.62
CA PRO A 57 -20.74 0.20 -14.23
C PRO A 57 -19.96 -0.94 -13.54
N ALA A 58 -19.72 -0.81 -12.25
CA ALA A 58 -19.06 -1.83 -11.44
C ALA A 58 -19.96 -2.22 -10.27
N LEU A 59 -20.05 -3.52 -9.97
CA LEU A 59 -20.58 -4.01 -8.70
C LEU A 59 -19.42 -4.04 -7.70
N VAL A 60 -19.62 -3.42 -6.56
CA VAL A 60 -18.59 -3.33 -5.52
C VAL A 60 -19.06 -4.04 -4.27
N GLN A 61 -18.23 -4.95 -3.75
CA GLN A 61 -18.39 -5.56 -2.44
C GLN A 61 -17.25 -5.11 -1.54
N ALA A 62 -17.59 -4.64 -0.32
CA ALA A 62 -16.60 -4.17 0.63
C ALA A 62 -16.76 -4.89 1.99
N TRP A 63 -15.62 -5.21 2.63
CA TRP A 63 -15.57 -5.81 3.97
C TRP A 63 -14.27 -5.44 4.69
N ILE A 64 -14.23 -5.65 6.01
CA ILE A 64 -13.02 -5.43 6.81
C ILE A 64 -12.56 -6.76 7.38
N ASP A 65 -11.26 -7.08 7.26
CA ASP A 65 -10.63 -8.25 7.87
C ASP A 65 -9.58 -7.88 8.94
N SER A 66 -9.24 -8.83 9.81
CA SER A 66 -8.28 -8.67 10.90
C SER A 66 -6.86 -9.11 10.54
N GLY A 67 -6.52 -9.19 9.23
CA GLY A 67 -5.16 -9.52 8.78
C GLY A 67 -5.04 -10.75 7.88
N ASN A 68 -6.08 -11.60 7.77
CA ASN A 68 -6.08 -12.71 6.82
C ASN A 68 -6.38 -12.22 5.39
N PRO A 69 -5.39 -12.24 4.48
CA PRO A 69 -5.62 -11.78 3.10
C PRO A 69 -6.60 -12.65 2.31
N ASN A 70 -6.88 -13.86 2.77
CA ASN A 70 -7.80 -14.80 2.12
C ASN A 70 -9.20 -14.80 2.78
N ALA A 71 -9.44 -13.95 3.78
CA ALA A 71 -10.74 -13.85 4.41
C ALA A 71 -11.83 -13.43 3.42
N LEU A 72 -12.94 -14.18 3.41
CA LEU A 72 -14.14 -13.82 2.68
C LEU A 72 -15.00 -12.85 3.50
N PRO A 73 -15.95 -12.13 2.88
CA PRO A 73 -16.82 -11.18 3.59
C PRO A 73 -17.54 -11.78 4.80
N ASP A 74 -18.00 -13.03 4.70
CA ASP A 74 -18.78 -13.70 5.74
C ASP A 74 -17.90 -14.28 6.86
N ASP A 75 -16.58 -14.39 6.64
CA ASP A 75 -15.63 -14.94 7.62
C ASP A 75 -15.01 -13.90 8.53
N THR A 76 -15.36 -12.62 8.35
CA THR A 76 -14.69 -11.54 9.05
C THR A 76 -15.31 -11.29 10.42
N LYS A 77 -14.44 -11.21 11.45
CA LYS A 77 -14.83 -10.85 12.83
C LYS A 77 -14.29 -9.48 13.25
N ALA A 78 -14.03 -8.61 12.28
CA ALA A 78 -13.58 -7.26 12.58
C ALA A 78 -14.73 -6.45 13.22
N PRO A 79 -14.46 -5.65 14.28
CA PRO A 79 -15.47 -4.93 15.03
C PRO A 79 -15.93 -3.67 14.30
N PHE A 80 -16.29 -3.80 13.03
CA PHE A 80 -16.74 -2.70 12.19
C PHE A 80 -17.91 -3.11 11.30
N ILE A 81 -18.82 -2.18 11.12
CA ILE A 81 -19.92 -2.28 10.16
C ILE A 81 -19.62 -1.36 8.99
N LEU A 82 -19.76 -1.85 7.78
CA LEU A 82 -19.69 -1.08 6.53
C LEU A 82 -21.09 -0.82 5.98
N THR A 83 -21.34 0.39 5.50
CA THR A 83 -22.62 0.73 4.91
C THR A 83 -22.43 1.66 3.70
N PRO A 84 -22.92 1.24 2.51
CA PRO A 84 -23.44 -0.09 2.13
C PRO A 84 -22.31 -1.10 1.91
N PRO A 85 -22.46 -2.41 2.22
CA PRO A 85 -21.41 -3.42 1.99
C PRO A 85 -21.38 -3.92 0.53
N LEU A 86 -22.49 -3.81 -0.18
CA LEU A 86 -22.64 -4.19 -1.59
C LEU A 86 -23.40 -3.08 -2.33
N PHE A 87 -22.87 -2.59 -3.44
CA PHE A 87 -23.47 -1.51 -4.21
C PHE A 87 -22.92 -1.47 -5.63
N ARG A 88 -23.68 -0.81 -6.51
CA ARG A 88 -23.26 -0.51 -7.89
C ARG A 88 -22.78 0.94 -7.96
N ILE A 89 -21.72 1.18 -8.73
CA ILE A 89 -21.25 2.52 -9.08
C ILE A 89 -21.27 2.64 -10.61
N ASP A 90 -22.05 3.57 -11.12
CA ASP A 90 -22.07 3.87 -12.55
C ASP A 90 -20.84 4.68 -12.97
N PRO A 91 -20.47 4.72 -14.26
CA PRO A 91 -19.33 5.47 -14.76
C PRO A 91 -19.32 6.93 -14.29
N ALA A 92 -18.16 7.43 -13.91
CA ALA A 92 -17.93 8.79 -13.40
C ALA A 92 -18.74 9.15 -12.15
N GLN A 93 -19.36 8.17 -11.48
CA GLN A 93 -20.06 8.37 -10.21
C GLN A 93 -19.19 7.98 -9.02
N GLY A 94 -19.51 8.53 -7.85
CA GLY A 94 -18.88 8.22 -6.58
C GLY A 94 -19.86 7.58 -5.60
N GLN A 95 -19.31 6.80 -4.67
CA GLN A 95 -20.02 6.22 -3.54
C GLN A 95 -19.25 6.50 -2.25
N SER A 96 -19.97 6.90 -1.21
CA SER A 96 -19.44 7.01 0.14
C SER A 96 -19.70 5.73 0.92
N LEU A 97 -18.63 5.10 1.37
CA LEU A 97 -18.67 3.92 2.23
C LEU A 97 -18.45 4.39 3.68
N ARG A 98 -19.43 4.18 4.53
CA ARG A 98 -19.36 4.53 5.95
C ARG A 98 -18.84 3.35 6.75
N VAL A 99 -17.85 3.60 7.57
CA VAL A 99 -17.23 2.64 8.51
C VAL A 99 -17.68 3.02 9.91
N LEU A 100 -18.34 2.11 10.63
CA LEU A 100 -18.80 2.32 12.00
C LEU A 100 -18.14 1.28 12.91
N TYR A 101 -17.61 1.71 14.05
CA TYR A 101 -17.07 0.81 15.07
C TYR A 101 -18.17 0.25 15.94
N THR A 102 -18.21 -1.09 16.14
CA THR A 102 -19.24 -1.80 16.92
C THR A 102 -19.08 -1.67 18.43
N LYS A 103 -17.98 -1.07 18.90
CA LYS A 103 -17.61 -0.94 20.32
C LYS A 103 -17.20 -2.24 20.99
N ASP A 104 -16.89 -3.29 20.24
CA ASP A 104 -16.27 -4.48 20.81
C ASP A 104 -14.87 -4.13 21.36
N ALA A 105 -14.45 -4.81 22.43
CA ALA A 105 -13.22 -4.46 23.13
C ALA A 105 -11.98 -4.57 22.24
N LEU A 106 -11.25 -3.46 22.10
CA LEU A 106 -9.95 -3.39 21.45
C LEU A 106 -8.89 -2.86 22.43
N PRO A 107 -7.59 -3.17 22.22
CA PRO A 107 -6.50 -2.59 23.00
C PRO A 107 -6.60 -1.07 23.05
N GLN A 108 -6.44 -0.47 24.24
CA GLN A 108 -6.52 0.96 24.44
C GLN A 108 -5.15 1.63 24.58
N ASP A 109 -4.08 0.83 24.65
CA ASP A 109 -2.70 1.25 24.84
C ASP A 109 -1.93 1.42 23.52
N LYS A 110 -2.53 0.99 22.39
CA LYS A 110 -1.92 1.05 21.06
C LYS A 110 -2.94 0.99 19.93
N GLU A 111 -2.55 1.40 18.75
CA GLU A 111 -3.35 1.22 17.53
C GLU A 111 -3.58 -0.26 17.23
N SER A 112 -4.78 -0.57 16.72
CA SER A 112 -5.12 -1.87 16.15
C SER A 112 -5.21 -1.78 14.63
N LEU A 113 -4.66 -2.78 13.93
CA LEU A 113 -4.63 -2.85 12.47
C LEU A 113 -5.70 -3.80 11.95
N PHE A 114 -6.47 -3.29 11.01
CA PHE A 114 -7.44 -4.00 10.19
C PHE A 114 -7.21 -3.68 8.71
N TRP A 115 -7.97 -4.30 7.83
CA TRP A 115 -7.85 -4.11 6.40
C TRP A 115 -9.21 -3.94 5.75
N LEU A 116 -9.40 -2.80 5.09
CA LEU A 116 -10.56 -2.57 4.22
C LEU A 116 -10.29 -3.20 2.87
N ASN A 117 -11.19 -4.10 2.46
CA ASN A 117 -11.21 -4.74 1.16
C ASN A 117 -12.31 -4.13 0.31
N VAL A 118 -12.00 -3.89 -0.94
CA VAL A 118 -12.93 -3.43 -1.97
C VAL A 118 -12.74 -4.33 -3.17
N LEU A 119 -13.72 -5.17 -3.44
CA LEU A 119 -13.78 -6.07 -4.59
C LEU A 119 -14.66 -5.44 -5.66
N GLU A 120 -14.08 -5.17 -6.80
CA GLU A 120 -14.76 -4.73 -8.01
C GLU A 120 -15.05 -5.93 -8.89
N VAL A 121 -16.32 -6.12 -9.22
CA VAL A 121 -16.79 -7.13 -10.16
C VAL A 121 -17.35 -6.41 -11.38
N PRO A 122 -16.75 -6.59 -12.56
CA PRO A 122 -17.25 -5.99 -13.80
C PRO A 122 -18.58 -6.63 -14.19
N PRO A 123 -19.41 -5.93 -15.02
CA PRO A 123 -20.65 -6.51 -15.53
C PRO A 123 -20.37 -7.71 -16.42
N GLU A 124 -21.31 -8.64 -16.47
CA GLU A 124 -21.27 -9.72 -17.46
C GLU A 124 -21.26 -9.15 -18.88
N VAL A 125 -20.49 -9.80 -19.75
CA VAL A 125 -20.49 -9.46 -21.18
C VAL A 125 -21.76 -10.02 -21.79
N ALA A 126 -22.53 -9.18 -22.49
CA ALA A 126 -23.72 -9.63 -23.17
C ALA A 126 -23.38 -10.76 -24.18
N PRO A 127 -24.23 -11.78 -24.34
CA PRO A 127 -23.94 -12.91 -25.23
C PRO A 127 -23.56 -12.51 -26.66
N GLU A 128 -24.12 -11.39 -27.14
CA GLU A 128 -23.86 -10.84 -28.47
C GLU A 128 -22.45 -10.20 -28.59
N GLU A 129 -21.87 -9.77 -27.48
CA GLU A 129 -20.54 -9.15 -27.38
C GLU A 129 -19.46 -10.14 -26.92
N ALA A 130 -19.87 -11.34 -26.50
CA ALA A 130 -18.97 -12.34 -25.95
C ALA A 130 -18.06 -12.89 -27.07
N GLN A 131 -16.75 -12.60 -26.94
CA GLN A 131 -15.75 -13.21 -27.83
C GLN A 131 -15.36 -14.59 -27.28
N PRO A 132 -15.04 -15.58 -28.15
CA PRO A 132 -14.75 -16.96 -27.73
C PRO A 132 -13.60 -17.12 -26.72
N ASN A 133 -12.70 -16.13 -26.63
CA ASN A 133 -11.54 -16.14 -25.74
C ASN A 133 -11.43 -14.83 -24.95
N SER A 134 -12.53 -14.41 -24.28
CA SER A 134 -12.51 -13.24 -23.40
C SER A 134 -12.10 -13.61 -21.98
N LEU A 135 -11.25 -12.80 -21.35
CA LEU A 135 -10.90 -12.89 -19.93
C LEU A 135 -11.60 -11.78 -19.16
N GLN A 136 -12.39 -12.16 -18.16
CA GLN A 136 -13.03 -11.21 -17.26
C GLN A 136 -12.29 -11.22 -15.92
N LEU A 137 -11.81 -10.06 -15.46
CA LEU A 137 -11.03 -9.92 -14.25
C LEU A 137 -11.83 -9.16 -13.19
N ALA A 138 -11.87 -9.70 -11.98
CA ALA A 138 -12.31 -8.97 -10.79
C ALA A 138 -11.06 -8.44 -10.06
N PHE A 139 -11.10 -7.20 -9.59
CA PHE A 139 -10.00 -6.56 -8.88
C PHE A 139 -10.35 -6.40 -7.41
N ARG A 140 -9.46 -6.89 -6.54
CA ARG A 140 -9.57 -6.66 -5.10
C ARG A 140 -8.48 -5.70 -4.65
N THR A 141 -8.87 -4.53 -4.20
CA THR A 141 -7.99 -3.55 -3.55
C THR A 141 -8.10 -3.72 -2.04
N ARG A 142 -6.96 -3.75 -1.36
CA ARG A 142 -6.89 -3.95 0.09
C ARG A 142 -6.02 -2.87 0.71
N ILE A 143 -6.62 -2.00 1.55
CA ILE A 143 -5.93 -0.90 2.23
C ILE A 143 -5.99 -1.07 3.75
N LYS A 144 -5.00 -0.52 4.45
CA LYS A 144 -4.92 -0.58 5.92
C LYS A 144 -6.00 0.30 6.55
N LEU A 145 -6.59 -0.21 7.63
CA LEU A 145 -7.47 0.55 8.53
C LEU A 145 -6.85 0.51 9.92
N PHE A 146 -6.51 1.68 10.46
CA PHE A 146 -5.95 1.83 11.80
C PHE A 146 -7.02 2.32 12.75
N PHE A 147 -7.42 1.49 13.72
CA PHE A 147 -8.22 1.95 14.84
C PHE A 147 -7.30 2.61 15.86
N ARG A 148 -7.58 3.87 16.16
CA ARG A 148 -6.77 4.70 17.04
C ARG A 148 -7.53 5.04 18.32
N PRO A 149 -7.18 4.40 19.46
CA PRO A 149 -7.77 4.71 20.75
C PRO A 149 -7.63 6.18 21.15
N ALA A 150 -8.65 6.70 21.83
CA ALA A 150 -8.65 8.09 22.28
C ALA A 150 -7.68 8.36 23.43
N ALA A 151 -7.29 7.30 24.17
CA ALA A 151 -6.39 7.39 25.32
C ALA A 151 -4.90 7.47 24.95
N LEU A 152 -4.54 7.28 23.67
CA LEU A 152 -3.13 7.30 23.27
C LEU A 152 -2.50 8.66 23.54
N GLN A 153 -1.37 8.62 24.23
CA GLN A 153 -0.48 9.77 24.45
C GLN A 153 0.39 9.94 23.21
N ASP A 154 1.00 11.09 23.05
CA ASP A 154 1.84 11.45 21.90
C ASP A 154 1.07 11.71 20.59
N SER A 155 1.82 12.03 19.56
CA SER A 155 1.28 12.30 18.23
C SER A 155 1.73 11.20 17.25
N ALA A 156 0.78 10.69 16.45
CA ALA A 156 1.10 9.76 15.37
C ALA A 156 2.11 10.35 14.36
N ALA A 157 2.07 11.68 14.16
CA ALA A 157 3.00 12.37 13.27
C ALA A 157 4.45 12.36 13.80
N GLU A 158 4.65 12.24 15.11
CA GLU A 158 5.98 12.17 15.74
C GLU A 158 6.51 10.73 15.82
N ALA A 159 5.64 9.73 15.72
CA ALA A 159 6.02 8.32 15.87
C ALA A 159 7.19 7.90 14.95
N PRO A 160 7.26 8.29 13.67
CA PRO A 160 8.37 7.90 12.81
C PRO A 160 9.74 8.40 13.27
N SER A 161 9.81 9.57 13.90
CA SER A 161 11.07 10.13 14.44
C SER A 161 11.58 9.42 15.69
N LYS A 162 10.71 8.70 16.40
CA LYS A 162 11.03 7.92 17.60
C LYS A 162 11.49 6.49 17.27
N VAL A 163 11.38 6.05 16.01
CA VAL A 163 11.87 4.74 15.57
C VAL A 163 13.38 4.69 15.66
N THR A 164 13.89 3.66 16.32
CA THR A 164 15.33 3.43 16.43
C THR A 164 15.80 2.43 15.39
N TRP A 165 17.01 2.62 14.89
CA TRP A 165 17.58 1.83 13.81
C TRP A 165 18.87 1.18 14.22
N LYS A 166 19.12 -0.05 13.77
CA LYS A 166 20.43 -0.71 13.91
C LYS A 166 20.77 -1.47 12.62
N LEU A 167 22.06 -1.62 12.34
CA LEU A 167 22.52 -2.50 11.29
C LEU A 167 22.23 -3.95 11.66
N ALA A 168 21.76 -4.74 10.70
CA ALA A 168 21.37 -6.13 10.93
C ALA A 168 21.99 -7.07 9.89
N ARG A 169 22.39 -8.26 10.34
CA ARG A 169 22.80 -9.34 9.47
C ARG A 169 21.56 -10.16 9.09
N LEU A 170 21.45 -10.51 7.82
CA LEU A 170 20.38 -11.31 7.25
C LEU A 170 20.93 -12.66 6.76
N ASP A 171 20.00 -13.57 6.45
CA ASP A 171 20.36 -14.86 5.87
C ASP A 171 21.06 -14.70 4.50
N GLY A 172 21.93 -15.67 4.17
CA GLY A 172 22.67 -15.69 2.90
C GLY A 172 23.75 -14.63 2.78
N GLY A 173 24.31 -14.13 3.90
CA GLY A 173 25.40 -13.14 3.89
C GLY A 173 25.00 -11.74 3.44
N ARG A 174 23.71 -11.45 3.47
CA ARG A 174 23.15 -10.12 3.19
C ARG A 174 23.06 -9.30 4.47
N TYR A 175 22.92 -8.01 4.32
CA TYR A 175 22.75 -7.07 5.43
C TYR A 175 21.59 -6.11 5.16
N GLY A 176 21.12 -5.50 6.22
CA GLY A 176 20.04 -4.54 6.20
C GLY A 176 20.04 -3.66 7.43
N VAL A 177 18.91 -3.02 7.65
CA VAL A 177 18.64 -2.25 8.86
C VAL A 177 17.42 -2.80 9.56
N GLU A 178 17.48 -2.90 10.87
CA GLU A 178 16.36 -3.24 11.73
C GLU A 178 15.82 -1.96 12.34
N ALA A 179 14.51 -1.76 12.23
CA ALA A 179 13.77 -0.67 12.83
C ALA A 179 12.98 -1.19 14.02
N HIS A 180 13.16 -0.59 15.20
CA HIS A 180 12.34 -0.82 16.37
C HIS A 180 11.45 0.40 16.62
N ASN A 181 10.16 0.18 16.75
CA ASN A 181 9.15 1.21 16.98
C ASN A 181 8.69 1.19 18.45
N PRO A 182 9.15 2.08 19.31
CA PRO A 182 8.76 2.11 20.72
C PRO A 182 7.38 2.78 20.94
N THR A 183 6.74 3.29 19.89
CA THR A 183 5.52 4.09 20.00
C THR A 183 4.26 3.22 19.93
N PRO A 184 3.09 3.72 20.37
CA PRO A 184 1.83 3.00 20.26
C PRO A 184 1.21 3.05 18.86
N TYR A 185 1.87 3.64 17.88
CA TYR A 185 1.39 3.83 16.51
C TYR A 185 2.08 2.91 15.52
N HIS A 186 1.37 2.49 14.46
CA HIS A 186 2.00 1.81 13.34
C HIS A 186 2.78 2.81 12.48
N VAL A 187 4.03 2.48 12.16
CA VAL A 187 4.84 3.30 11.25
C VAL A 187 5.06 2.53 9.95
N THR A 188 4.61 3.11 8.84
CA THR A 188 4.81 2.51 7.50
C THR A 188 5.86 3.28 6.74
N PHE A 189 6.91 2.60 6.30
CA PHE A 189 7.94 3.13 5.43
C PHE A 189 7.68 2.69 3.99
N SER A 190 7.59 3.64 3.07
CA SER A 190 7.51 3.36 1.62
C SER A 190 8.89 3.17 1.01
N ARG A 191 9.92 3.72 1.66
CA ARG A 191 11.32 3.60 1.25
C ARG A 191 12.21 3.59 2.47
N VAL A 192 13.22 2.73 2.47
CA VAL A 192 14.32 2.73 3.44
C VAL A 192 15.62 2.61 2.66
N ALA A 193 16.58 3.47 2.92
CA ALA A 193 17.88 3.44 2.27
C ALA A 193 19.01 3.58 3.30
N LEU A 194 20.16 2.97 3.04
CA LEU A 194 21.36 3.13 3.80
C LEU A 194 22.38 3.93 2.99
N LYS A 195 22.77 5.09 3.50
CA LYS A 195 23.81 5.93 2.94
C LYS A 195 25.13 5.69 3.67
N THR A 196 26.20 5.44 2.92
CA THR A 196 27.56 5.24 3.43
C THR A 196 28.54 6.01 2.53
N GLY A 197 29.07 7.11 3.04
CA GLY A 197 29.80 8.07 2.22
C GLY A 197 28.89 8.58 1.07
N ASP A 198 29.36 8.47 -0.17
CA ASP A 198 28.60 8.89 -1.36
C ASP A 198 27.68 7.78 -1.93
N THR A 199 27.72 6.59 -1.35
CA THR A 199 26.92 5.46 -1.84
C THR A 199 25.59 5.38 -1.12
N VAL A 200 24.48 5.30 -1.87
CA VAL A 200 23.12 5.07 -1.36
C VAL A 200 22.60 3.73 -1.90
N ARG A 201 22.21 2.85 -0.99
CA ARG A 201 21.55 1.57 -1.32
C ARG A 201 20.17 1.54 -0.72
N THR A 202 19.20 1.03 -1.44
CA THR A 202 17.78 1.16 -1.07
C THR A 202 17.15 -0.22 -0.84
N ASN A 203 16.20 -0.29 0.08
CA ASN A 203 15.18 -1.32 0.13
C ASN A 203 14.00 -0.85 -0.74
N SER A 204 13.67 -1.60 -1.78
CA SER A 204 12.61 -1.24 -2.74
C SER A 204 11.20 -1.68 -2.31
N LEU A 205 11.08 -2.51 -1.28
CA LEU A 205 9.79 -3.08 -0.86
C LEU A 205 9.07 -2.25 0.22
N GLY A 206 9.82 -1.41 0.95
CA GLY A 206 9.27 -0.74 2.12
C GLY A 206 8.81 -1.72 3.21
N GLY A 207 7.89 -1.29 4.07
CA GLY A 207 7.34 -2.13 5.12
C GLY A 207 6.67 -1.35 6.23
N MET A 208 6.11 -2.06 7.20
CA MET A 208 5.45 -1.47 8.37
C MET A 208 6.03 -2.05 9.65
N VAL A 209 6.22 -1.18 10.65
CA VAL A 209 6.64 -1.56 12.01
C VAL A 209 5.45 -1.36 12.94
N ALA A 210 4.99 -2.44 13.55
CA ALA A 210 3.88 -2.41 14.50
C ALA A 210 4.26 -1.67 15.81
N PRO A 211 3.28 -1.24 16.60
CA PRO A 211 3.50 -0.68 17.93
C PRO A 211 4.33 -1.61 18.82
N GLY A 212 5.41 -1.10 19.42
CA GLY A 212 6.34 -1.88 20.25
C GLY A 212 7.12 -2.96 19.48
N GLY A 213 6.94 -3.05 18.17
CA GLY A 213 7.49 -4.11 17.32
C GLY A 213 8.80 -3.75 16.65
N THR A 214 9.33 -4.73 15.94
CA THR A 214 10.56 -4.63 15.15
C THR A 214 10.32 -5.16 13.75
N ALA A 215 10.91 -4.50 12.74
CA ALA A 215 10.92 -4.98 11.36
C ALA A 215 12.30 -4.82 10.75
N THR A 216 12.68 -5.75 9.88
CA THR A 216 13.97 -5.73 9.21
C THR A 216 13.81 -5.41 7.73
N PHE A 217 14.60 -4.46 7.24
CA PHE A 217 14.62 -4.01 5.86
C PHE A 217 15.94 -4.45 5.24
N GLY A 218 15.90 -5.46 4.36
CA GLY A 218 17.07 -5.87 3.59
C GLY A 218 17.48 -4.75 2.63
N ILE A 219 18.76 -4.38 2.60
CA ILE A 219 19.27 -3.34 1.72
C ILE A 219 19.87 -4.00 0.48
N ASP A 220 19.38 -3.64 -0.70
CA ASP A 220 19.75 -4.26 -1.96
C ASP A 220 21.28 -4.07 -2.24
N GLY A 221 21.96 -5.17 -2.53
CA GLY A 221 23.39 -5.18 -2.81
C GLY A 221 24.30 -4.91 -1.61
N LEU A 222 23.79 -4.91 -0.37
CA LEU A 222 24.60 -4.78 0.83
C LEU A 222 25.09 -6.16 1.30
N THR A 223 26.33 -6.50 0.95
CA THR A 223 26.98 -7.79 1.26
C THR A 223 28.08 -7.68 2.30
N VAL A 224 28.43 -6.45 2.71
CA VAL A 224 29.43 -6.16 3.73
C VAL A 224 28.94 -5.03 4.60
N LEU A 225 29.10 -5.14 5.93
CA LEU A 225 28.76 -4.05 6.85
C LEU A 225 29.66 -2.84 6.60
N PRO A 226 29.11 -1.62 6.64
CA PRO A 226 29.92 -0.42 6.51
C PRO A 226 30.92 -0.30 7.69
N ALA A 227 32.17 -0.03 7.39
CA ALA A 227 33.20 0.20 8.41
C ALA A 227 33.23 1.66 8.92
N GLY A 228 32.46 2.56 8.29
CA GLY A 228 32.42 3.99 8.61
C GLY A 228 31.01 4.47 8.95
N PRO A 229 30.85 5.80 9.07
CA PRO A 229 29.55 6.40 9.34
C PRO A 229 28.50 5.99 8.33
N ALA A 230 27.32 5.66 8.84
CA ALA A 230 26.16 5.32 8.04
C ALA A 230 24.94 6.15 8.47
N GLU A 231 24.08 6.48 7.51
CA GLU A 231 22.82 7.18 7.75
C GLU A 231 21.67 6.38 7.09
N VAL A 232 20.57 6.22 7.82
CA VAL A 232 19.33 5.66 7.27
C VAL A 232 18.47 6.83 6.74
N ASP A 233 18.30 6.87 5.43
CA ASP A 233 17.32 7.76 4.78
C ASP A 233 16.03 6.99 4.59
N TYR A 234 14.91 7.49 5.11
CA TYR A 234 13.62 6.83 4.95
C TYR A 234 12.55 7.79 4.47
N THR A 235 11.50 7.22 3.88
CA THR A 235 10.25 7.92 3.60
C THR A 235 9.13 7.16 4.30
N TYR A 236 8.48 7.79 5.27
CA TYR A 236 7.29 7.21 5.91
C TYR A 236 6.01 7.76 5.28
N LEU A 237 4.92 7.03 5.46
CA LEU A 237 3.59 7.46 5.01
C LEU A 237 2.82 8.02 6.21
N ASP A 238 2.37 9.26 6.09
CA ASP A 238 1.50 9.91 7.07
C ASP A 238 0.07 9.35 7.09
N ASP A 239 -0.81 9.92 7.91
CA ASP A 239 -2.22 9.49 8.02
C ASP A 239 -3.00 9.67 6.71
N TYR A 240 -2.56 10.54 5.83
CA TYR A 240 -3.16 10.80 4.51
C TYR A 240 -2.55 9.94 3.40
N GLY A 241 -1.49 9.18 3.71
CA GLY A 241 -0.78 8.37 2.75
C GLY A 241 0.29 9.13 1.96
N SER A 242 0.61 10.37 2.37
CA SER A 242 1.68 11.16 1.76
C SER A 242 3.04 10.72 2.27
N GLY A 243 4.03 10.72 1.37
CA GLY A 243 5.42 10.36 1.70
C GLY A 243 6.15 11.51 2.37
N VAL A 244 6.59 11.32 3.60
CA VAL A 244 7.37 12.31 4.37
C VAL A 244 8.80 11.78 4.56
N PRO A 245 9.85 12.53 4.16
CA PRO A 245 11.23 12.10 4.33
C PRO A 245 11.68 12.23 5.79
N GLY A 246 12.60 11.34 6.18
CA GLY A 246 13.28 11.39 7.48
C GLY A 246 14.64 10.74 7.41
N LYS A 247 15.44 10.98 8.45
CA LYS A 247 16.81 10.49 8.59
C LYS A 247 17.09 9.99 10.01
N ALA A 248 17.95 9.00 10.12
CA ALA A 248 18.42 8.50 11.40
C ALA A 248 19.83 7.93 11.28
N VAL A 249 20.54 7.90 12.41
CA VAL A 249 21.84 7.23 12.49
C VAL A 249 21.62 5.83 13.07
N PRO A 250 21.95 4.75 12.33
CA PRO A 250 21.78 3.40 12.84
C PRO A 250 22.84 3.06 13.86
N GLN A 251 22.46 2.29 14.89
CA GLN A 251 23.41 1.66 15.81
C GLN A 251 24.20 0.56 15.08
N PRO A 252 25.44 0.27 15.49
CA PRO A 252 26.22 -0.85 14.96
C PRO A 252 25.49 -2.19 15.11
N ALA A 253 25.74 -3.13 14.21
CA ALA A 253 25.31 -4.51 14.39
C ALA A 253 26.01 -5.12 15.63
N ARG A 254 25.24 -5.81 16.46
CA ARG A 254 25.77 -6.64 17.55
C ARG A 254 26.13 -8.02 17.04
#